data_3e055708a25732e83bcdda5f9dbacaad
#
_entry.id   3e055708a25732e83bcdda5f9dbacaad
#
_cell.length_a   1.000
_cell.length_b   1.000
_cell.length_c   1.000
_cell.angle_alpha   90.00
_cell.angle_beta   90.00
_cell.angle_gamma   90.00
#
_symmetry.space_group_name_H-M   'P 1'
#
loop_
_entity.id
_entity.type
_entity.pdbx_description
1 polymer ?
#
loop_
_entity_poly.entity_id
_entity_poly.type
_entity_poly.pdbx_seq_one_letter_code
_entity_poly.pdbx_strand_id
1 'polypeptide(L)'
;SEESDIVLWGLSQLKNYSLIEKCIKDNTLDEREYNDVEDLAQEVSHNSDNVCICMIDIDSDSYELIITSRNTYNKISDIAENNGHSIKSF
;
A
#
# COMPACT_ATOMS: atom_id res chain seq x y z
N SER A 1 -1.35 -14.42 -12.89
CA SER A 1 -0.81 -15.61 -12.21
C SER A 1 -1.49 -15.81 -10.86
N GLU A 2 -1.28 -16.94 -10.27
CA GLU A 2 -1.83 -17.27 -8.96
C GLU A 2 -1.27 -16.32 -7.88
N GLU A 3 0.01 -15.99 -7.95
CA GLU A 3 0.63 -15.03 -7.03
C GLU A 3 0.00 -13.65 -7.16
N SER A 4 -0.20 -13.18 -8.39
CA SER A 4 -0.83 -11.87 -8.64
C SER A 4 -2.25 -11.83 -8.10
N ASP A 5 -3.02 -12.89 -8.29
CA ASP A 5 -4.40 -12.98 -7.80
C ASP A 5 -4.45 -12.93 -6.27
N ILE A 6 -3.51 -13.60 -5.60
CA ILE A 6 -3.40 -13.58 -4.14
C ILE A 6 -3.04 -12.18 -3.64
N VAL A 7 -2.10 -11.51 -4.30
CA VAL A 7 -1.69 -10.16 -3.93
C VAL A 7 -2.86 -9.19 -4.05
N LEU A 8 -3.57 -9.23 -5.16
CA LEU A 8 -4.74 -8.35 -5.39
C LEU A 8 -5.86 -8.64 -4.41
N TRP A 9 -6.14 -9.92 -4.14
CA TRP A 9 -7.15 -10.31 -3.17
C TRP A 9 -6.80 -9.81 -1.77
N GLY A 10 -5.56 -10.02 -1.33
CA GLY A 10 -5.10 -9.56 -0.03
C GLY A 10 -5.23 -8.06 0.13
N LEU A 11 -4.83 -7.31 -0.89
CA LEU A 11 -4.93 -5.85 -0.88
C LEU A 11 -6.39 -5.40 -0.78
N SER A 12 -7.31 -6.11 -1.45
CA SER A 12 -8.73 -5.78 -1.45
C SER A 12 -9.40 -5.96 -0.08
N GLN A 13 -8.77 -6.70 0.84
CA GLN A 13 -9.27 -6.90 2.20
C GLN A 13 -8.92 -5.74 3.14
N LEU A 14 -8.01 -4.86 2.73
CA LEU A 14 -7.58 -3.75 3.58
C LEU A 14 -8.61 -2.64 3.60
N LYS A 15 -8.70 -1.94 4.73
CA LYS A 15 -9.53 -0.74 4.84
C LYS A 15 -9.06 0.29 3.80
N ASN A 16 -10.00 1.07 3.30
CA ASN A 16 -9.74 2.12 2.33
C ASN A 16 -9.27 1.63 0.95
N TYR A 17 -9.50 0.35 0.64
CA TYR A 17 -9.18 -0.18 -0.68
C TYR A 17 -9.79 0.66 -1.80
N SER A 18 -10.98 1.24 -1.56
CA SER A 18 -11.64 2.11 -2.54
C SER A 18 -10.78 3.29 -2.98
N LEU A 19 -9.83 3.74 -2.15
CA LEU A 19 -8.92 4.83 -2.50
C LEU A 19 -7.99 4.45 -3.67
N ILE A 20 -7.66 3.18 -3.81
CA ILE A 20 -6.74 2.71 -4.85
C ILE A 20 -7.42 1.86 -5.92
N GLU A 21 -8.66 1.42 -5.69
CA GLU A 21 -9.38 0.57 -6.64
C GLU A 21 -9.48 1.21 -8.01
N LYS A 22 -9.81 2.49 -8.06
CA LYS A 22 -9.90 3.24 -9.31
C LYS A 22 -8.54 3.31 -10.01
N CYS A 23 -7.48 3.56 -9.25
CA CYS A 23 -6.12 3.59 -9.80
C CYS A 23 -5.76 2.25 -10.43
N ILE A 24 -6.06 1.15 -9.76
CA ILE A 24 -5.79 -0.20 -10.25
C ILE A 24 -6.53 -0.45 -11.56
N LYS A 25 -7.82 -0.14 -11.62
CA LYS A 25 -8.64 -0.37 -12.81
C LYS A 25 -8.26 0.55 -13.97
N ASP A 26 -8.09 1.83 -13.70
CA ASP A 26 -7.80 2.83 -14.75
C ASP A 26 -6.43 2.60 -15.41
N ASN A 27 -5.50 1.98 -14.70
CA ASN A 27 -4.15 1.71 -15.19
C ASN A 27 -3.92 0.23 -15.52
N THR A 28 -4.98 -0.56 -15.54
CA THR A 28 -4.94 -2.00 -15.82
C THR A 28 -3.92 -2.76 -14.98
N LEU A 29 -3.74 -2.33 -13.73
CA LEU A 29 -2.79 -2.98 -12.82
C LEU A 29 -3.26 -4.37 -12.42
N ASP A 30 -4.56 -4.63 -12.45
CA ASP A 30 -5.15 -5.94 -12.21
C ASP A 30 -4.84 -6.98 -13.29
N GLU A 31 -4.36 -6.53 -14.45
CA GLU A 31 -3.97 -7.41 -15.57
C GLU A 31 -2.48 -7.76 -15.56
N ARG A 32 -1.69 -7.14 -14.67
CA ARG A 32 -0.24 -7.35 -14.61
C ARG A 32 0.12 -8.46 -13.64
N GLU A 33 1.37 -8.91 -13.72
CA GLU A 33 1.91 -9.94 -12.85
C GLU A 33 2.64 -9.33 -11.66
N TYR A 34 2.35 -9.83 -10.46
CA TYR A 34 3.00 -9.38 -9.23
C TYR A 34 3.48 -10.58 -8.41
N ASN A 35 4.68 -10.49 -7.88
CA ASN A 35 5.24 -11.52 -7.02
C ASN A 35 4.86 -11.32 -5.55
N ASP A 36 4.66 -10.06 -5.14
CA ASP A 36 4.32 -9.71 -3.77
C ASP A 36 3.60 -8.36 -3.72
N VAL A 37 3.18 -7.98 -2.52
CA VAL A 37 2.46 -6.72 -2.31
C VAL A 37 3.34 -5.52 -2.64
N GLU A 38 4.64 -5.61 -2.40
CA GLU A 38 5.56 -4.51 -2.68
C GLU A 38 5.56 -4.14 -4.16
N ASP A 39 5.56 -5.14 -5.05
CA ASP A 39 5.50 -4.90 -6.50
C ASP A 39 4.25 -4.10 -6.89
N LEU A 40 3.09 -4.51 -6.39
CA LEU A 40 1.83 -3.82 -6.69
C LEU A 40 1.80 -2.44 -6.05
N ALA A 41 2.28 -2.31 -4.82
CA ALA A 41 2.30 -1.05 -4.11
C ALA A 41 3.16 0.00 -4.82
N GLN A 42 4.29 -0.42 -5.39
CA GLN A 42 5.15 0.46 -6.17
C GLN A 42 4.42 0.96 -7.43
N GLU A 43 3.68 0.08 -8.11
CA GLU A 43 2.89 0.47 -9.29
C GLU A 43 1.78 1.44 -8.92
N VAL A 44 1.08 1.22 -7.81
CA VAL A 44 0.07 2.15 -7.33
C VAL A 44 0.69 3.51 -7.03
N SER A 45 1.81 3.52 -6.32
CA SER A 45 2.52 4.75 -5.97
C SER A 45 2.98 5.52 -7.21
N HIS A 46 3.42 4.79 -8.24
CA HIS A 46 3.87 5.39 -9.50
C HIS A 46 2.72 6.01 -10.29
N ASN A 47 1.52 5.44 -10.19
CA ASN A 47 0.35 5.86 -10.98
C ASN A 47 -0.61 6.78 -10.21
N SER A 48 -0.35 7.09 -8.95
CA SER A 48 -1.22 7.94 -8.15
C SER A 48 -0.42 8.82 -7.19
N ASP A 49 -0.66 10.13 -7.25
CA ASP A 49 -0.03 11.10 -6.35
C ASP A 49 -0.80 11.26 -5.03
N ASN A 50 -2.03 10.76 -4.98
CA ASN A 50 -2.94 11.05 -3.88
C ASN A 50 -3.05 9.94 -2.85
N VAL A 51 -2.70 8.71 -3.20
CA VAL A 51 -2.84 7.55 -2.31
C VAL A 51 -1.54 6.77 -2.27
N CYS A 52 -1.34 6.06 -1.17
CA CYS A 52 -0.18 5.19 -0.99
C CYS A 52 -0.54 3.99 -0.14
N ILE A 53 0.29 2.97 -0.26
CA ILE A 53 0.25 1.79 0.59
C ILE A 53 1.46 1.91 1.52
N CYS A 54 1.22 1.80 2.82
CA CYS A 54 2.24 1.96 3.84
C CYS A 54 2.44 0.67 4.61
N MET A 55 3.62 0.52 5.18
CA MET A 55 3.97 -0.60 6.01
C MET A 55 4.34 -0.09 7.39
N ILE A 56 3.65 -0.59 8.42
CA ILE A 56 3.94 -0.29 9.81
C ILE A 56 4.71 -1.46 10.39
N ASP A 57 5.91 -1.20 10.89
CA ASP A 57 6.72 -2.19 11.59
C ASP A 57 6.21 -2.32 13.03
N ILE A 58 5.79 -3.50 13.43
CA ILE A 58 5.21 -3.76 14.76
C ILE A 58 6.11 -4.63 15.63
N ASP A 59 7.42 -4.39 15.59
CA ASP A 59 8.43 -4.99 16.48
C ASP A 59 8.44 -6.53 16.52
N SER A 60 8.05 -7.16 15.42
CA SER A 60 8.11 -8.61 15.27
C SER A 60 8.55 -8.91 13.84
N ASP A 61 8.59 -10.17 13.48
CA ASP A 61 8.88 -10.55 12.09
C ASP A 61 7.74 -10.22 11.13
N SER A 62 6.72 -9.52 11.61
CA SER A 62 5.57 -9.13 10.81
C SER A 62 5.40 -7.61 10.79
N TYR A 63 4.66 -7.14 9.81
CA TYR A 63 4.32 -5.74 9.65
C TYR A 63 2.87 -5.64 9.16
N GLU A 64 2.25 -4.51 9.40
CA GLU A 64 0.88 -4.25 8.98
C GLU A 64 0.87 -3.32 7.77
N LEU A 65 0.06 -3.66 6.78
CA LEU A 65 -0.14 -2.84 5.59
C LEU A 65 -1.40 -1.99 5.76
N ILE A 66 -1.31 -0.74 5.36
CA ILE A 66 -2.46 0.16 5.34
C ILE A 66 -2.51 0.94 4.03
N ILE A 67 -3.72 1.23 3.59
CA ILE A 67 -3.98 2.10 2.44
C ILE A 67 -4.44 3.44 3.00
N THR A 68 -3.82 4.53 2.54
CA THR A 68 -4.17 5.85 3.04
C THR A 68 -3.88 6.91 1.97
N SER A 69 -4.42 8.11 2.18
CA SER A 69 -4.04 9.24 1.35
C SER A 69 -2.60 9.66 1.63
N ARG A 70 -1.93 10.25 0.63
CA ARG A 70 -0.57 10.75 0.79
C ARG A 70 -0.48 11.77 1.93
N ASN A 71 -1.47 12.64 2.02
CA ASN A 71 -1.52 13.65 3.06
C ASN A 71 -1.60 13.03 4.47
N THR A 72 -2.44 12.02 4.64
CA THR A 72 -2.55 11.29 5.90
C THR A 72 -1.25 10.55 6.22
N TYR A 73 -0.63 9.93 5.22
CA TYR A 73 0.66 9.26 5.38
C TYR A 73 1.71 10.24 5.94
N ASN A 74 1.81 11.44 5.37
CA ASN A 74 2.79 12.43 5.80
C ASN A 74 2.59 12.81 7.28
N LYS A 75 1.34 12.99 7.70
CA LYS A 75 1.01 13.30 9.09
C LYS A 75 1.36 12.16 10.05
N ILE A 76 1.00 10.93 9.68
CA ILE A 76 1.27 9.75 10.50
C ILE A 76 2.77 9.50 10.59
N SER A 77 3.49 9.68 9.49
CA SER A 77 4.94 9.51 9.44
C SER A 77 5.65 10.48 10.40
N ASP A 78 5.24 11.73 10.42
CA ASP A 78 5.81 12.74 11.34
C ASP A 78 5.56 12.37 12.81
N ILE A 79 4.33 11.95 13.12
CA ILE A 79 3.97 11.52 14.47
C ILE A 79 4.80 10.30 14.89
N ALA A 80 4.94 9.33 13.99
CA ALA A 80 5.71 8.12 14.27
C ALA A 80 7.18 8.45 14.54
N GLU A 81 7.81 9.28 13.72
CA GLU A 81 9.20 9.69 13.91
C GLU A 81 9.40 10.37 15.26
N ASN A 82 8.47 11.25 15.65
CA ASN A 82 8.55 11.95 16.93
C ASN A 82 8.42 11.00 18.12
N ASN A 83 7.94 9.79 17.92
CA ASN A 83 7.77 8.78 18.97
C ASN A 83 8.74 7.60 18.81
N GLY A 84 9.76 7.75 17.98
CA GLY A 84 10.79 6.72 17.80
C GLY A 84 10.37 5.53 16.96
N HIS A 85 9.32 5.69 16.16
CA HIS A 85 8.84 4.65 15.25
C HIS A 85 9.01 5.08 13.80
N SER A 86 8.86 4.15 12.87
CA SER A 86 8.90 4.48 11.46
C SER A 86 7.74 3.83 10.72
N ILE A 87 7.19 4.56 9.75
CA ILE A 87 6.20 4.07 8.81
C ILE A 87 6.78 4.26 7.41
N LYS A 88 6.75 3.22 6.63
CA LYS A 88 7.36 3.21 5.31
C LYS A 88 6.29 3.18 4.22
N SER A 89 6.41 4.08 3.26
CA SER A 89 5.61 4.05 2.04
C SER A 89 6.37 3.34 0.93
N PHE A 90 5.64 2.60 0.12
CA PHE A 90 6.22 2.02 -1.09
C PHE A 90 6.22 3.02 -2.23
#